data_9eb3cdb18b786de44d8e152003439814
#
_entry.id   9eb3cdb18b786de44d8e152003439814
#
_cell.length_a   1.000
_cell.length_b   1.000
_cell.length_c   1.000
_cell.angle_alpha   90.00
_cell.angle_beta   90.00
_cell.angle_gamma   90.00
#
_symmetry.space_group_name_H-M   'P 1'
#
loop_
_entity.id
_entity.type
_entity.pdbx_description
1 polymer ?
#
loop_
_entity_poly.entity_id
_entity_poly.type
_entity_poly.pdbx_seq_one_letter_code
_entity_poly.pdbx_strand_id
1 'polypeptide(L)'
;KPSSAASDVYKRQVLEGYVDSTDIRNEGPFGDHTGFYTPEEPFPTFTLTGIMQRKNPIYLTTVVGKPILEDAYIGKVIERSFLPLIRMLHPEVIDFSMPPAGWFQGLAIVSIKKRYPGQAKKVMMGLWGMGQLSLTKMIIVVDHDINVHDMNDVIWAITTKTDAARDITIIDNAPTDTLDPASPRVNLGSKLGIDATQKTKEEGFEREIQEEVKVDDDTKKMVDSKWSSYGL
;
A
#
# COMPACT_ATOMS: atom_id res chain seq x y z
N LYS A 1 31.72 -13.59 15.46
CA LYS A 1 30.39 -14.14 15.06
C LYS A 1 30.32 -14.16 13.53
N PRO A 2 29.96 -15.32 12.89
CA PRO A 2 29.90 -15.41 11.42
C PRO A 2 28.98 -14.38 10.77
N SER A 3 27.92 -13.95 11.49
CA SER A 3 26.95 -12.97 11.02
C SER A 3 27.48 -11.53 10.94
N SER A 4 28.47 -11.16 11.79
CA SER A 4 29.07 -9.83 11.73
C SER A 4 30.02 -9.69 10.55
N ALA A 5 30.85 -10.71 10.28
CA ALA A 5 31.77 -10.69 9.15
C ALA A 5 31.06 -10.61 7.79
N ALA A 6 29.94 -11.35 7.61
CA ALA A 6 29.13 -11.25 6.39
C ALA A 6 28.45 -9.88 6.26
N SER A 7 27.97 -9.31 7.35
CA SER A 7 27.41 -7.95 7.39
C SER A 7 28.46 -6.88 7.03
N ASP A 8 29.71 -7.05 7.46
CA ASP A 8 30.79 -6.10 7.20
C ASP A 8 31.28 -6.12 5.75
N VAL A 9 31.12 -7.25 5.05
CA VAL A 9 31.44 -7.35 3.61
C VAL A 9 30.48 -6.51 2.77
N TYR A 10 29.21 -6.40 3.17
CA TYR A 10 28.19 -5.62 2.44
C TYR A 10 28.14 -4.16 2.91
N LYS A 11 28.48 -3.86 4.16
CA LYS A 11 28.55 -2.49 4.67
C LYS A 11 29.76 -1.80 4.08
N ARG A 12 29.50 -0.74 3.35
CA ARG A 12 30.55 0.00 2.61
C ARG A 12 31.06 1.18 3.40
N GLN A 13 30.25 1.64 4.34
CA GLN A 13 30.53 2.77 5.20
C GLN A 13 29.78 2.60 6.53
N VAL A 14 30.43 2.96 7.63
CA VAL A 14 29.84 3.04 8.96
C VAL A 14 30.13 4.43 9.52
N LEU A 15 29.07 5.10 9.93
CA LEU A 15 29.13 6.39 10.60
C LEU A 15 28.89 6.15 12.08
N GLU A 16 29.79 6.60 12.93
CA GLU A 16 29.69 6.52 14.39
C GLU A 16 29.52 7.90 14.98
N GLY A 17 28.67 8.02 15.97
CA GLY A 17 28.39 9.30 16.61
C GLY A 17 27.38 9.17 17.72
N TYR A 18 26.92 10.31 18.20
CA TYR A 18 25.85 10.40 19.20
C TYR A 18 24.80 11.43 18.80
N VAL A 19 23.59 11.23 19.27
CA VAL A 19 22.49 12.17 19.13
C VAL A 19 22.32 12.91 20.44
N ASP A 20 22.35 14.23 20.39
CA ASP A 20 22.00 15.09 21.53
C ASP A 20 20.55 15.57 21.34
N SER A 21 19.67 15.08 22.19
CA SER A 21 18.24 15.46 22.15
C SER A 21 17.98 16.92 22.52
N THR A 22 18.98 17.64 23.01
CA THR A 22 18.91 19.07 23.36
C THR A 22 19.45 19.99 22.26
N ASP A 23 20.32 19.46 21.36
CA ASP A 23 20.82 20.20 20.19
C ASP A 23 19.83 19.98 19.01
N ILE A 24 18.84 20.84 18.93
CA ILE A 24 17.79 20.82 17.91
C ILE A 24 18.14 21.78 16.79
N ARG A 25 18.11 21.30 15.54
CA ARG A 25 18.34 22.10 14.33
C ARG A 25 17.27 21.81 13.29
N ASN A 26 17.01 22.79 12.43
CA ASN A 26 16.11 22.59 11.30
C ASN A 26 16.75 21.64 10.27
N GLU A 27 15.99 20.64 9.86
CA GLU A 27 16.31 19.72 8.78
C GLU A 27 15.30 19.90 7.63
N GLY A 28 15.76 19.75 6.41
CA GLY A 28 14.95 19.90 5.20
C GLY A 28 15.14 21.23 4.48
N PRO A 29 14.29 21.53 3.46
CA PRO A 29 13.37 20.56 2.85
C PRO A 29 14.11 19.49 2.06
N PHE A 30 13.58 18.27 2.01
CA PHE A 30 14.10 17.20 1.16
C PHE A 30 12.98 16.48 0.41
N GLY A 31 13.30 15.90 -0.77
CA GLY A 31 12.32 15.18 -1.57
C GLY A 31 11.93 13.86 -0.91
N ASP A 32 10.63 13.53 -0.96
CA ASP A 32 10.10 12.32 -0.36
C ASP A 32 9.32 11.45 -1.37
N HIS A 33 9.02 10.20 -0.99
CA HIS A 33 8.39 9.21 -1.88
C HIS A 33 6.98 9.62 -2.34
N THR A 34 6.33 10.56 -1.68
CA THR A 34 5.07 11.17 -2.15
C THR A 34 5.23 12.00 -3.43
N GLY A 35 6.48 12.35 -3.80
CA GLY A 35 6.81 13.20 -4.93
C GLY A 35 6.82 14.68 -4.60
N PHE A 36 6.75 15.04 -3.33
CA PHE A 36 6.79 16.42 -2.84
C PHE A 36 7.98 16.62 -1.90
N TYR A 37 8.39 17.88 -1.72
CA TYR A 37 9.37 18.22 -0.70
C TYR A 37 8.69 18.28 0.67
N THR A 38 9.36 17.72 1.67
CA THR A 38 8.98 17.91 3.08
C THR A 38 9.26 19.35 3.51
N PRO A 39 8.48 19.92 4.44
CA PRO A 39 8.85 21.19 5.06
C PRO A 39 10.12 21.06 5.91
N GLU A 40 10.73 22.21 6.22
CA GLU A 40 11.76 22.24 7.26
C GLU A 40 11.12 22.00 8.63
N GLU A 41 11.72 21.09 9.39
CA GLU A 41 11.25 20.76 10.74
C GLU A 41 12.43 20.64 11.73
N PRO A 42 12.22 20.87 13.03
CA PRO A 42 13.27 20.76 14.03
C PRO A 42 13.53 19.30 14.43
N PHE A 43 14.77 18.83 14.26
CA PHE A 43 15.23 17.49 14.64
C PHE A 43 16.47 17.52 15.51
N PRO A 44 16.68 16.49 16.37
CA PRO A 44 17.92 16.32 17.13
C PRO A 44 19.14 16.14 16.21
N THR A 45 20.24 16.79 16.56
CA THR A 45 21.47 16.73 15.78
C THR A 45 22.25 15.44 16.06
N PHE A 46 22.69 14.76 14.98
CA PHE A 46 23.66 13.68 15.05
C PHE A 46 25.08 14.25 14.92
N THR A 47 25.87 14.11 15.96
CA THR A 47 27.28 14.53 15.93
C THR A 47 28.16 13.34 15.53
N LEU A 48 28.77 13.43 14.34
CA LEU A 48 29.65 12.41 13.81
C LEU A 48 31.02 12.44 14.54
N THR A 49 31.44 11.29 15.07
CA THR A 49 32.75 11.13 15.76
C THR A 49 33.71 10.23 15.02
N GLY A 50 33.23 9.36 14.16
CA GLY A 50 34.04 8.43 13.39
C GLY A 50 33.42 7.99 12.09
N ILE A 51 34.24 7.74 11.07
CA ILE A 51 33.83 7.15 9.79
C ILE A 51 34.74 5.96 9.51
N MET A 52 34.17 4.80 9.34
CA MET A 52 34.84 3.61 8.81
C MET A 52 34.34 3.31 7.42
N GLN A 53 35.25 3.11 6.47
CA GLN A 53 34.89 2.83 5.09
C GLN A 53 35.93 1.92 4.41
N ARG A 54 35.48 1.25 3.34
CA ARG A 54 36.38 0.50 2.45
C ARG A 54 37.33 1.47 1.71
N LYS A 55 38.49 0.95 1.25
CA LYS A 55 39.43 1.75 0.44
C LYS A 55 38.81 2.38 -0.80
N ASN A 56 37.87 1.66 -1.46
CA ASN A 56 37.10 2.15 -2.59
C ASN A 56 35.62 2.03 -2.25
N PRO A 57 35.07 2.96 -1.46
CA PRO A 57 33.68 2.88 -1.07
C PRO A 57 32.76 3.20 -2.23
N ILE A 58 31.65 2.46 -2.31
CA ILE A 58 30.51 2.83 -3.14
C ILE A 58 29.40 3.24 -2.18
N TYR A 59 28.97 4.46 -2.25
CA TYR A 59 27.81 4.93 -1.48
C TYR A 59 26.54 4.57 -2.21
N LEU A 60 25.69 3.73 -1.56
CA LEU A 60 24.39 3.40 -2.09
C LEU A 60 23.45 4.58 -1.83
N THR A 61 22.90 5.13 -2.88
CA THR A 61 21.98 6.26 -2.81
C THR A 61 20.83 6.08 -3.80
N THR A 62 19.74 6.78 -3.56
CA THR A 62 18.57 6.84 -4.43
C THR A 62 18.12 8.28 -4.59
N VAL A 63 17.37 8.57 -5.63
CA VAL A 63 16.66 9.82 -5.79
C VAL A 63 15.21 9.58 -5.40
N VAL A 64 14.81 10.12 -4.26
CA VAL A 64 13.46 9.93 -3.73
C VAL A 64 12.48 10.85 -4.44
N GLY A 65 11.29 10.34 -4.76
CA GLY A 65 10.27 11.12 -5.43
C GLY A 65 9.29 10.27 -6.27
N LYS A 66 8.79 10.84 -7.34
CA LYS A 66 7.92 10.16 -8.31
C LYS A 66 8.67 9.88 -9.61
N PRO A 67 8.77 8.60 -10.08
CA PRO A 67 8.16 7.40 -9.49
C PRO A 67 8.82 6.97 -8.18
N ILE A 68 8.05 6.26 -7.35
CA ILE A 68 8.57 5.66 -6.10
C ILE A 68 9.56 4.56 -6.46
N LEU A 69 10.73 4.56 -5.83
CA LEU A 69 11.79 3.61 -6.09
C LEU A 69 11.86 2.51 -5.02
N GLU A 70 12.78 2.62 -4.06
CA GLU A 70 13.00 1.59 -3.02
C GLU A 70 11.80 1.37 -2.11
N ASP A 71 11.05 2.40 -1.79
CA ASP A 71 9.87 2.32 -0.92
C ASP A 71 8.77 1.43 -1.50
N ALA A 72 8.69 1.32 -2.83
CA ALA A 72 7.78 0.38 -3.49
C ALA A 72 8.11 -1.07 -3.12
N TYR A 73 9.39 -1.42 -3.02
CA TYR A 73 9.84 -2.76 -2.64
C TYR A 73 9.75 -3.00 -1.13
N ILE A 74 10.04 -1.97 -0.32
CA ILE A 74 9.83 -2.02 1.13
C ILE A 74 8.34 -2.23 1.42
N GLY A 75 7.46 -1.48 0.76
CA GLY A 75 6.02 -1.64 0.85
C GLY A 75 5.57 -3.06 0.50
N LYS A 76 6.15 -3.68 -0.55
CA LYS A 76 5.85 -5.05 -0.94
C LYS A 76 6.24 -6.08 0.12
N VAL A 77 7.38 -5.91 0.77
CA VAL A 77 7.80 -6.77 1.88
C VAL A 77 6.86 -6.63 3.08
N ILE A 78 6.49 -5.40 3.43
CA ILE A 78 5.54 -5.11 4.51
C ILE A 78 4.20 -5.78 4.23
N GLU A 79 3.64 -5.56 3.06
CA GLU A 79 2.36 -6.13 2.61
C GLU A 79 2.34 -7.67 2.77
N ARG A 80 3.40 -8.37 2.31
CA ARG A 80 3.48 -9.84 2.41
C ARG A 80 3.73 -10.34 3.83
N SER A 81 4.51 -9.60 4.62
CA SER A 81 4.81 -9.96 6.01
C SER A 81 3.60 -9.77 6.94
N PHE A 82 2.78 -8.76 6.69
CA PHE A 82 1.62 -8.45 7.54
C PHE A 82 0.32 -9.13 7.09
N LEU A 83 0.22 -9.63 5.88
CA LEU A 83 -0.97 -10.34 5.40
C LEU A 83 -1.43 -11.48 6.34
N PRO A 84 -0.55 -12.35 6.89
CA PRO A 84 -0.98 -13.37 7.86
C PRO A 84 -1.63 -12.80 9.11
N LEU A 85 -1.10 -11.68 9.65
CA LEU A 85 -1.66 -11.00 10.82
C LEU A 85 -3.03 -10.38 10.51
N ILE A 86 -3.17 -9.76 9.34
CA ILE A 86 -4.46 -9.24 8.87
C ILE A 86 -5.49 -10.39 8.79
N ARG A 87 -5.10 -11.53 8.22
CA ARG A 87 -5.98 -12.71 8.09
C ARG A 87 -6.38 -13.34 9.43
N MET A 88 -5.55 -13.22 10.45
CA MET A 88 -5.92 -13.68 11.80
C MET A 88 -7.07 -12.89 12.38
N LEU A 89 -7.15 -11.58 12.13
CA LEU A 89 -8.19 -10.69 12.62
C LEU A 89 -9.38 -10.56 11.65
N HIS A 90 -9.11 -10.71 10.37
CA HIS A 90 -10.05 -10.61 9.25
C HIS A 90 -9.93 -11.84 8.34
N PRO A 91 -10.46 -13.01 8.75
CA PRO A 91 -10.31 -14.27 8.02
C PRO A 91 -10.96 -14.26 6.63
N GLU A 92 -11.85 -13.31 6.36
CA GLU A 92 -12.42 -13.06 5.04
C GLU A 92 -11.42 -12.48 4.03
N VAL A 93 -10.32 -11.89 4.48
CA VAL A 93 -9.28 -11.29 3.61
C VAL A 93 -8.52 -12.41 2.89
N ILE A 94 -8.50 -12.32 1.57
CA ILE A 94 -7.80 -13.27 0.68
C ILE A 94 -6.42 -12.73 0.33
N ASP A 95 -6.36 -11.46 -0.10
CA ASP A 95 -5.10 -10.82 -0.44
C ASP A 95 -5.13 -9.31 -0.16
N PHE A 96 -3.95 -8.71 -0.17
CA PHE A 96 -3.75 -7.32 0.22
C PHE A 96 -2.60 -6.73 -0.59
N SER A 97 -2.78 -5.52 -1.11
CA SER A 97 -1.76 -4.79 -1.86
C SER A 97 -1.71 -3.32 -1.46
N MET A 98 -0.51 -2.78 -1.38
CA MET A 98 -0.22 -1.37 -1.22
C MET A 98 0.56 -0.89 -2.46
N PRO A 99 -0.13 -0.54 -3.56
CA PRO A 99 0.50 -0.29 -4.84
C PRO A 99 1.33 1.00 -4.83
N PRO A 100 2.47 1.02 -5.57
CA PRO A 100 3.25 2.25 -5.75
C PRO A 100 2.45 3.41 -6.34
N ALA A 101 1.43 3.12 -7.16
CA ALA A 101 0.52 4.12 -7.72
C ALA A 101 -0.20 4.96 -6.65
N GLY A 102 -0.39 4.40 -5.44
CA GLY A 102 -0.97 5.08 -4.28
C GLY A 102 0.08 5.53 -3.26
N TRP A 103 1.32 5.82 -3.71
CA TRP A 103 2.49 6.07 -2.84
C TRP A 103 2.59 5.06 -1.69
N PHE A 104 2.36 3.78 -2.03
CA PHE A 104 2.22 2.56 -1.25
C PHE A 104 1.41 2.73 0.05
N GLN A 105 1.76 3.64 0.92
CA GLN A 105 1.14 3.87 2.22
C GLN A 105 -0.22 4.59 2.14
N GLY A 106 -0.45 5.35 1.08
CA GLY A 106 -1.69 6.13 0.89
C GLY A 106 -2.88 5.31 0.41
N LEU A 107 -2.64 4.16 -0.21
CA LEU A 107 -3.68 3.30 -0.78
C LEU A 107 -3.46 1.84 -0.38
N ALA A 108 -4.49 1.21 0.18
CA ALA A 108 -4.58 -0.22 0.38
C ALA A 108 -5.72 -0.82 -0.45
N ILE A 109 -5.45 -1.91 -1.14
CA ILE A 109 -6.44 -2.68 -1.90
C ILE A 109 -6.54 -4.05 -1.26
N VAL A 110 -7.76 -4.49 -0.95
CA VAL A 110 -8.01 -5.69 -0.16
C VAL A 110 -9.05 -6.55 -0.86
N SER A 111 -8.72 -7.76 -1.23
CA SER A 111 -9.71 -8.72 -1.70
C SER A 111 -10.28 -9.54 -0.55
N ILE A 112 -11.59 -9.70 -0.56
CA ILE A 112 -12.32 -10.46 0.47
C ILE A 112 -13.25 -11.50 -0.12
N LYS A 113 -13.43 -12.59 0.61
CA LYS A 113 -14.53 -13.51 0.38
C LYS A 113 -15.73 -13.06 1.20
N LYS A 114 -16.52 -12.13 0.60
CA LYS A 114 -17.70 -11.56 1.27
C LYS A 114 -18.75 -12.64 1.58
N ARG A 115 -19.35 -12.58 2.76
CA ARG A 115 -20.34 -13.56 3.25
C ARG A 115 -21.66 -12.92 3.70
N TYR A 116 -21.66 -11.61 3.98
CA TYR A 116 -22.83 -10.89 4.48
C TYR A 116 -22.75 -9.40 4.12
N PRO A 117 -23.89 -8.70 4.09
CA PRO A 117 -23.95 -7.26 3.84
C PRO A 117 -23.10 -6.43 4.82
N GLY A 118 -22.42 -5.40 4.30
CA GLY A 118 -21.63 -4.49 5.11
C GLY A 118 -20.26 -5.04 5.54
N GLN A 119 -19.88 -6.27 5.13
CA GLN A 119 -18.59 -6.85 5.53
C GLN A 119 -17.40 -6.07 4.98
N ALA A 120 -17.50 -5.46 3.79
CA ALA A 120 -16.45 -4.60 3.27
C ALA A 120 -16.19 -3.39 4.17
N LYS A 121 -17.23 -2.73 4.66
CA LYS A 121 -17.09 -1.62 5.64
C LYS A 121 -16.46 -2.08 6.95
N LYS A 122 -16.84 -3.26 7.44
CA LYS A 122 -16.23 -3.87 8.62
C LYS A 122 -14.73 -4.05 8.43
N VAL A 123 -14.28 -4.53 7.27
CA VAL A 123 -12.86 -4.72 6.96
C VAL A 123 -12.14 -3.37 6.90
N MET A 124 -12.69 -2.37 6.21
CA MET A 124 -12.12 -1.01 6.17
C MET A 124 -11.89 -0.43 7.57
N MET A 125 -12.91 -0.48 8.43
CA MET A 125 -12.84 0.03 9.80
C MET A 125 -11.82 -0.75 10.64
N GLY A 126 -11.76 -2.07 10.47
CA GLY A 126 -10.79 -2.91 11.15
C GLY A 126 -9.35 -2.58 10.75
N LEU A 127 -9.07 -2.41 9.47
CA LEU A 127 -7.75 -2.06 8.96
C LEU A 127 -7.32 -0.66 9.40
N TRP A 128 -8.20 0.33 9.34
CA TRP A 128 -7.91 1.68 9.86
C TRP A 128 -7.73 1.73 11.39
N GLY A 129 -8.15 0.70 12.11
CA GLY A 129 -7.87 0.52 13.54
C GLY A 129 -6.55 -0.22 13.83
N MET A 130 -5.81 -0.66 12.83
CA MET A 130 -4.64 -1.53 13.00
C MET A 130 -3.31 -0.79 12.76
N GLY A 131 -2.55 -0.50 13.82
CA GLY A 131 -1.17 -0.05 13.73
C GLY A 131 -0.92 0.99 12.62
N GLN A 132 0.03 0.75 11.75
CA GLN A 132 0.40 1.66 10.66
C GLN A 132 -0.69 1.81 9.58
N LEU A 133 -1.59 0.83 9.41
CA LEU A 133 -2.73 0.98 8.49
C LEU A 133 -3.72 2.07 8.95
N SER A 134 -3.63 2.50 10.21
CA SER A 134 -4.36 3.66 10.71
C SER A 134 -4.00 4.96 9.98
N LEU A 135 -2.83 5.02 9.35
CA LEU A 135 -2.36 6.18 8.57
C LEU A 135 -2.76 6.10 7.09
N THR A 136 -3.14 4.90 6.59
CA THR A 136 -3.56 4.72 5.20
C THR A 136 -4.78 5.58 4.89
N LYS A 137 -4.69 6.36 3.83
CA LYS A 137 -5.70 7.34 3.43
C LYS A 137 -6.90 6.70 2.74
N MET A 138 -6.64 5.79 1.80
CA MET A 138 -7.66 5.16 0.98
C MET A 138 -7.63 3.64 1.14
N ILE A 139 -8.81 3.03 1.29
CA ILE A 139 -8.96 1.56 1.25
C ILE A 139 -10.01 1.19 0.21
N ILE A 140 -9.64 0.35 -0.73
CA ILE A 140 -10.53 -0.24 -1.71
C ILE A 140 -10.72 -1.71 -1.37
N VAL A 141 -11.97 -2.13 -1.18
CA VAL A 141 -12.29 -3.54 -0.93
C VAL A 141 -12.95 -4.11 -2.17
N VAL A 142 -12.41 -5.22 -2.68
CA VAL A 142 -12.87 -5.92 -3.88
C VAL A 142 -13.22 -7.37 -3.56
N ASP A 143 -13.90 -8.06 -4.48
CA ASP A 143 -14.17 -9.48 -4.37
C ASP A 143 -12.88 -10.32 -4.49
N HIS A 144 -12.97 -11.56 -4.03
CA HIS A 144 -11.85 -12.49 -3.95
C HIS A 144 -11.27 -12.95 -5.31
N ASP A 145 -12.00 -12.76 -6.39
CA ASP A 145 -11.61 -13.08 -7.76
C ASP A 145 -10.93 -11.91 -8.50
N ILE A 146 -10.89 -10.72 -7.88
CA ILE A 146 -10.17 -9.56 -8.40
C ILE A 146 -8.69 -9.62 -7.99
N ASN A 147 -7.80 -9.42 -8.94
CA ASN A 147 -6.36 -9.36 -8.67
C ASN A 147 -5.96 -8.00 -8.10
N VAL A 148 -5.74 -7.92 -6.80
CA VAL A 148 -5.34 -6.68 -6.10
C VAL A 148 -3.98 -6.12 -6.54
N HIS A 149 -3.19 -6.87 -7.30
CA HIS A 149 -1.90 -6.44 -7.85
C HIS A 149 -1.99 -5.93 -9.29
N ASP A 150 -3.16 -6.07 -9.93
CA ASP A 150 -3.44 -5.48 -11.24
C ASP A 150 -4.39 -4.28 -11.09
N MET A 151 -3.86 -3.08 -11.27
CA MET A 151 -4.65 -1.86 -11.18
C MET A 151 -5.77 -1.77 -12.22
N ASN A 152 -5.62 -2.43 -13.39
CA ASN A 152 -6.69 -2.42 -14.38
C ASN A 152 -7.89 -3.24 -13.89
N ASP A 153 -7.62 -4.40 -13.28
CA ASP A 153 -8.67 -5.25 -12.69
C ASP A 153 -9.39 -4.54 -11.52
N VAL A 154 -8.61 -3.86 -10.67
CA VAL A 154 -9.14 -3.05 -9.56
C VAL A 154 -10.01 -1.89 -10.05
N ILE A 155 -9.56 -1.14 -11.05
CA ILE A 155 -10.33 -0.02 -11.63
C ILE A 155 -11.60 -0.55 -12.31
N TRP A 156 -11.50 -1.68 -13.02
CA TRP A 156 -12.69 -2.34 -13.57
C TRP A 156 -13.69 -2.68 -12.46
N ALA A 157 -13.26 -3.29 -11.35
CA ALA A 157 -14.14 -3.59 -10.21
C ALA A 157 -14.79 -2.33 -9.62
N ILE A 158 -14.03 -1.25 -9.43
CA ILE A 158 -14.57 0.02 -8.94
C ILE A 158 -15.65 0.54 -9.87
N THR A 159 -15.39 0.59 -11.17
CA THR A 159 -16.31 1.21 -12.15
C THR A 159 -17.54 0.39 -12.43
N THR A 160 -17.48 -0.93 -12.25
CA THR A 160 -18.61 -1.84 -12.54
C THR A 160 -19.45 -2.22 -11.32
N LYS A 161 -18.87 -2.17 -10.11
CA LYS A 161 -19.53 -2.67 -8.89
C LYS A 161 -19.83 -1.59 -7.84
N THR A 162 -19.37 -0.34 -8.03
CA THR A 162 -19.54 0.75 -7.06
C THR A 162 -20.61 1.76 -7.51
N ASP A 163 -21.53 2.06 -6.62
CA ASP A 163 -22.38 3.25 -6.67
C ASP A 163 -21.89 4.26 -5.62
N ALA A 164 -21.58 5.48 -6.07
CA ALA A 164 -20.92 6.46 -5.22
C ALA A 164 -21.75 6.85 -3.97
N ALA A 165 -23.06 6.85 -4.05
CA ALA A 165 -23.93 7.21 -2.92
C ALA A 165 -24.01 6.10 -1.87
N ARG A 166 -23.90 4.84 -2.29
CA ARG A 166 -24.07 3.66 -1.42
C ARG A 166 -22.73 3.15 -0.89
N ASP A 167 -21.70 3.13 -1.74
CA ASP A 167 -20.50 2.31 -1.55
C ASP A 167 -19.27 3.12 -1.14
N ILE A 168 -19.39 4.44 -1.07
CA ILE A 168 -18.33 5.30 -0.56
C ILE A 168 -18.49 5.49 0.94
N THR A 169 -17.38 5.39 1.66
CA THR A 169 -17.29 5.69 3.08
C THR A 169 -16.27 6.79 3.29
N ILE A 170 -16.68 7.90 3.89
CA ILE A 170 -15.78 8.99 4.28
C ILE A 170 -15.75 9.03 5.80
N ILE A 171 -14.53 9.06 6.36
CA ILE A 171 -14.31 9.28 7.79
C ILE A 171 -13.53 10.57 7.92
N ASP A 172 -14.18 11.57 8.46
CA ASP A 172 -13.58 12.89 8.67
C ASP A 172 -12.80 12.96 10.00
N ASN A 173 -11.86 13.93 10.09
CA ASN A 173 -11.03 14.14 11.27
C ASN A 173 -10.32 12.88 11.78
N ALA A 174 -9.72 12.13 10.88
CA ALA A 174 -9.00 10.90 11.15
C ALA A 174 -7.48 11.10 11.05
N PRO A 175 -6.67 10.28 11.76
CA PRO A 175 -5.22 10.30 11.61
C PRO A 175 -4.79 10.01 10.16
N THR A 176 -3.87 10.82 9.64
CA THR A 176 -3.25 10.61 8.33
C THR A 176 -1.72 10.59 8.49
N ASP A 177 -1.04 10.15 7.46
CA ASP A 177 0.41 10.22 7.41
C ASP A 177 0.88 11.68 7.40
N THR A 178 1.99 11.96 8.09
CA THR A 178 2.61 13.29 8.12
C THR A 178 3.05 13.75 6.72
N LEU A 179 3.34 12.80 5.84
CA LEU A 179 3.75 13.04 4.46
C LEU A 179 2.57 13.21 3.48
N ASP A 180 1.31 13.15 3.95
CA ASP A 180 0.15 13.35 3.08
C ASP A 180 0.03 14.83 2.66
N PRO A 181 0.40 15.18 1.41
CA PRO A 181 0.44 16.58 0.97
C PRO A 181 -0.96 17.20 0.79
N ALA A 182 -2.01 16.38 0.80
CA ALA A 182 -3.38 16.84 0.62
C ALA A 182 -4.14 16.98 1.94
N SER A 183 -3.56 16.60 3.06
CA SER A 183 -4.17 16.78 4.38
C SER A 183 -4.25 18.27 4.73
N PRO A 184 -5.40 18.77 5.21
CA PRO A 184 -5.55 20.17 5.58
C PRO A 184 -4.75 20.57 6.82
N ARG A 185 -4.33 19.58 7.62
CA ARG A 185 -3.48 19.72 8.80
C ARG A 185 -2.50 18.56 8.86
N VAL A 186 -1.34 18.78 9.43
CA VAL A 186 -0.36 17.73 9.69
C VAL A 186 -1.00 16.64 10.56
N ASN A 187 -0.87 15.39 10.15
CA ASN A 187 -1.39 14.20 10.84
C ASN A 187 -2.91 14.14 11.02
N LEU A 188 -3.68 15.02 10.39
CA LEU A 188 -5.13 15.06 10.51
C LEU A 188 -5.79 15.37 9.16
N GLY A 189 -6.57 14.43 8.66
CA GLY A 189 -7.30 14.56 7.40
C GLY A 189 -8.55 13.70 7.38
N SER A 190 -8.93 13.24 6.20
CA SER A 190 -10.08 12.36 6.01
C SER A 190 -9.67 11.07 5.32
N LYS A 191 -10.44 10.01 5.54
CA LYS A 191 -10.25 8.70 4.92
C LYS A 191 -11.33 8.43 3.90
N LEU A 192 -10.96 7.72 2.84
CA LEU A 192 -11.87 7.30 1.78
C LEU A 192 -11.88 5.77 1.68
N GLY A 193 -13.05 5.17 1.88
CA GLY A 193 -13.28 3.74 1.63
C GLY A 193 -14.16 3.53 0.40
N ILE A 194 -13.81 2.59 -0.44
CA ILE A 194 -14.57 2.19 -1.61
C ILE A 194 -14.93 0.70 -1.48
N ASP A 195 -16.21 0.39 -1.40
CA ASP A 195 -16.71 -0.98 -1.47
C ASP A 195 -17.01 -1.34 -2.93
N ALA A 196 -16.02 -1.94 -3.58
CA ALA A 196 -16.12 -2.46 -4.94
C ALA A 196 -16.40 -3.98 -4.99
N THR A 197 -17.05 -4.52 -3.96
CA THR A 197 -17.52 -5.91 -3.96
C THR A 197 -18.86 -6.02 -4.66
N GLN A 198 -19.21 -7.24 -5.12
CA GLN A 198 -20.55 -7.53 -5.65
C GLN A 198 -21.62 -7.28 -4.58
N LYS A 199 -22.67 -6.56 -4.95
CA LYS A 199 -23.77 -6.24 -4.04
C LYS A 199 -24.89 -7.28 -4.11
N THR A 200 -25.60 -7.41 -2.99
CA THR A 200 -26.77 -8.27 -2.84
C THR A 200 -28.05 -7.43 -2.75
N LYS A 201 -29.21 -8.09 -2.85
CA LYS A 201 -30.52 -7.42 -2.65
C LYS A 201 -30.64 -6.78 -1.27
N GLU A 202 -30.05 -7.38 -0.26
CA GLU A 202 -30.03 -6.88 1.13
C GLU A 202 -29.19 -5.60 1.29
N GLU A 203 -28.29 -5.33 0.32
CA GLU A 203 -27.50 -4.08 0.24
C GLU A 203 -28.16 -3.02 -0.65
N GLY A 204 -29.44 -3.21 -1.02
CA GLY A 204 -30.19 -2.27 -1.86
C GLY A 204 -29.92 -2.40 -3.35
N PHE A 205 -29.35 -3.53 -3.80
CA PHE A 205 -29.16 -3.81 -5.22
C PHE A 205 -30.39 -4.54 -5.77
N GLU A 206 -31.30 -3.81 -6.38
CA GLU A 206 -32.59 -4.34 -6.84
C GLU A 206 -32.55 -4.99 -8.25
N ARG A 207 -31.49 -4.67 -9.02
CA ARG A 207 -31.31 -5.23 -10.36
C ARG A 207 -30.90 -6.71 -10.28
N GLU A 208 -31.17 -7.43 -11.36
CA GLU A 208 -30.62 -8.77 -11.57
C GLU A 208 -29.07 -8.68 -11.67
N ILE A 209 -28.38 -9.55 -10.95
CA ILE A 209 -26.92 -9.63 -11.02
C ILE A 209 -26.56 -10.20 -12.40
N GLN A 210 -25.85 -9.40 -13.18
CA GLN A 210 -25.36 -9.82 -14.49
C GLN A 210 -24.15 -10.74 -14.29
N GLU A 211 -24.14 -11.85 -15.03
CA GLU A 211 -22.98 -12.73 -15.05
C GLU A 211 -21.84 -12.06 -15.83
N GLU A 212 -20.63 -12.23 -15.33
CA GLU A 212 -19.44 -11.78 -16.02
C GLU A 212 -19.18 -12.64 -17.26
N VAL A 213 -18.84 -12.01 -18.37
CA VAL A 213 -18.49 -12.71 -19.61
C VAL A 213 -17.15 -13.41 -19.41
N LYS A 214 -17.16 -14.72 -19.32
CA LYS A 214 -15.96 -15.56 -19.15
C LYS A 214 -15.90 -16.61 -20.24
N VAL A 215 -14.71 -16.83 -20.75
CA VAL A 215 -14.44 -17.99 -21.63
C VAL A 215 -14.34 -19.22 -20.73
N ASP A 216 -15.09 -20.26 -21.04
CA ASP A 216 -15.02 -21.51 -20.30
C ASP A 216 -13.63 -22.17 -20.41
N ASP A 217 -13.28 -22.96 -19.40
CA ASP A 217 -11.94 -23.56 -19.29
C ASP A 217 -11.60 -24.50 -20.46
N ASP A 218 -12.58 -25.16 -21.04
CA ASP A 218 -12.34 -26.10 -22.15
C ASP A 218 -12.08 -25.35 -23.44
N THR A 219 -12.82 -24.26 -23.71
CA THR A 219 -12.55 -23.35 -24.82
C THR A 219 -11.17 -22.72 -24.67
N LYS A 220 -10.81 -22.27 -23.46
CA LYS A 220 -9.48 -21.69 -23.19
C LYS A 220 -8.38 -22.70 -23.48
N LYS A 221 -8.47 -23.92 -22.94
CA LYS A 221 -7.51 -25.01 -23.20
C LYS A 221 -7.41 -25.34 -24.70
N MET A 222 -8.54 -25.35 -25.40
CA MET A 222 -8.55 -25.61 -26.85
C MET A 222 -7.80 -24.50 -27.60
N VAL A 223 -8.03 -23.23 -27.28
CA VAL A 223 -7.34 -22.10 -27.89
C VAL A 223 -5.84 -22.16 -27.57
N ASP A 224 -5.48 -22.36 -26.31
CA ASP A 224 -4.08 -22.45 -25.86
C ASP A 224 -3.35 -23.58 -26.58
N SER A 225 -3.99 -24.74 -26.77
CA SER A 225 -3.40 -25.89 -27.49
C SER A 225 -3.13 -25.62 -28.97
N LYS A 226 -3.84 -24.67 -29.56
CA LYS A 226 -3.73 -24.30 -30.99
C LYS A 226 -3.01 -22.97 -31.19
N TRP A 227 -2.56 -22.32 -30.11
CA TRP A 227 -2.05 -20.94 -30.17
C TRP A 227 -0.95 -20.74 -31.23
N SER A 228 0.01 -21.67 -31.29
CA SER A 228 1.10 -21.63 -32.27
C SER A 228 0.64 -21.79 -33.73
N SER A 229 -0.57 -22.32 -33.96
CA SER A 229 -1.12 -22.51 -35.31
C SER A 229 -1.85 -21.28 -35.86
N TYR A 230 -2.15 -20.31 -35.00
CA TYR A 230 -2.85 -19.08 -35.40
C TYR A 230 -1.95 -18.03 -36.08
N GLY A 231 -0.63 -18.23 -36.04
CA GLY A 231 0.33 -17.35 -36.72
C GLY A 231 0.47 -15.95 -36.08
N LEU A 232 0.15 -15.85 -34.76
CA LEU A 232 0.24 -14.65 -33.96
C LEU A 232 1.55 -14.59 -33.18
#